data_363dbbdbdbf9e98a961778cb72bb450b
#
_entry.id   363dbbdbdbf9e98a961778cb72bb450b
#
_cell.length_a   1.000
_cell.length_b   1.000
_cell.length_c   1.000
_cell.angle_alpha   90.00
_cell.angle_beta   90.00
_cell.angle_gamma   90.00
#
_symmetry.space_group_name_H-M   'P 1'
#
loop_
_entity.id
_entity.type
_entity.pdbx_description
1 polymer ?
#
loop_
_entity_poly.entity_id
_entity_poly.type
_entity_poly.pdbx_seq_one_letter_code
_entity_poly.pdbx_strand_id
1 'polypeptide(L)'
;MDQQKLVDAQFGVAAMDYLRSSTHAQGADLQRLRALADGQRNWRVLDLGCGAGHASFALAGEVMEVTAYDLSAEMLQVVAAEAQRRKLANVRTQQGVAETLPCADACFDLVVTRFSAHLWADVPRALREVRRVLQPEGRLVVIDVIAPETPLLDTLLQSIEVLRDASHVRDYRCSEWEDMLVRAGFVVSDCQAWKLPLRFESWIARMRTPELQVAAIRSLCAHAATEVRDYFALQPNNDCAIDAAWIEAVSPSA
;
A
#
# COMPACT_ATOMS: atom_id res chain seq x y z
N MET A 1 -5.34 -21.20 8.60
CA MET A 1 -4.39 -20.55 7.69
C MET A 1 -3.90 -19.32 8.43
N ASP A 2 -2.61 -19.05 8.49
CA ASP A 2 -2.10 -17.80 9.08
C ASP A 2 -2.28 -16.63 8.10
N GLN A 3 -2.13 -15.39 8.60
CA GLN A 3 -2.35 -14.16 7.81
C GLN A 3 -1.49 -14.13 6.55
N GLN A 4 -0.22 -14.50 6.65
CA GLN A 4 0.72 -14.49 5.52
C GLN A 4 0.28 -15.41 4.38
N LYS A 5 -0.16 -16.63 4.72
CA LYS A 5 -0.69 -17.58 3.73
C LYS A 5 -2.00 -17.11 3.11
N LEU A 6 -2.82 -16.37 3.88
CA LEU A 6 -4.07 -15.82 3.36
C LEU A 6 -3.79 -14.72 2.32
N VAL A 7 -2.87 -13.79 2.63
CA VAL A 7 -2.43 -12.73 1.71
C VAL A 7 -1.82 -13.34 0.44
N ASP A 8 -0.90 -14.30 0.58
CA ASP A 8 -0.25 -14.95 -0.57
C ASP A 8 -1.25 -15.66 -1.49
N ALA A 9 -2.19 -16.43 -0.91
CA ALA A 9 -3.25 -17.10 -1.67
C ALA A 9 -4.17 -16.12 -2.39
N GLN A 10 -4.44 -14.95 -1.81
CA GLN A 10 -5.31 -13.93 -2.38
C GLN A 10 -4.66 -13.17 -3.54
N PHE A 11 -3.40 -12.76 -3.37
CA PHE A 11 -2.71 -11.89 -4.31
C PHE A 11 -1.89 -12.62 -5.38
N GLY A 12 -1.31 -13.78 -5.08
CA GLY A 12 -0.51 -14.55 -6.03
C GLY A 12 -1.25 -14.85 -7.34
N VAL A 13 -2.51 -15.27 -7.23
CA VAL A 13 -3.37 -15.59 -8.40
C VAL A 13 -3.75 -14.35 -9.22
N ALA A 14 -3.71 -13.16 -8.63
CA ALA A 14 -4.13 -11.89 -9.25
C ALA A 14 -2.96 -11.06 -9.81
N ALA A 15 -1.72 -11.52 -9.70
CA ALA A 15 -0.51 -10.73 -9.98
C ALA A 15 -0.51 -10.06 -11.37
N MET A 16 -0.93 -10.76 -12.42
CA MET A 16 -1.00 -10.21 -13.79
C MET A 16 -2.10 -9.17 -13.95
N ASP A 17 -3.22 -9.31 -13.24
CA ASP A 17 -4.32 -8.36 -13.28
C ASP A 17 -3.94 -7.05 -12.57
N TYR A 18 -3.17 -7.14 -11.48
CA TYR A 18 -2.60 -5.98 -10.80
C TYR A 18 -1.61 -5.22 -11.69
N LEU A 19 -0.73 -5.91 -12.43
CA LEU A 19 0.20 -5.27 -13.36
C LEU A 19 -0.53 -4.45 -14.44
N ARG A 20 -1.67 -4.95 -14.94
CA ARG A 20 -2.46 -4.31 -16.00
C ARG A 20 -3.46 -3.27 -15.49
N SER A 21 -3.65 -3.18 -14.19
CA SER A 21 -4.62 -2.26 -13.59
C SER A 21 -4.22 -0.80 -13.81
N SER A 22 -5.01 -0.05 -14.57
CA SER A 22 -4.79 1.38 -14.81
C SER A 22 -4.82 2.21 -13.51
N THR A 23 -5.64 1.82 -12.54
CA THR A 23 -5.73 2.47 -11.22
C THR A 23 -4.39 2.42 -10.46
N HIS A 24 -3.62 1.33 -10.62
CA HIS A 24 -2.32 1.17 -9.97
C HIS A 24 -1.15 1.66 -10.82
N ALA A 25 -1.30 1.64 -12.15
CA ALA A 25 -0.21 1.96 -13.08
C ALA A 25 -0.06 3.47 -13.36
N GLN A 26 -1.07 4.29 -13.09
CA GLN A 26 -1.11 5.71 -13.49
C GLN A 26 -1.75 6.56 -12.39
N GLY A 27 -1.04 6.75 -11.28
CA GLY A 27 -1.48 7.63 -10.19
C GLY A 27 -0.61 8.88 -10.07
N ALA A 28 -1.18 10.00 -9.59
CA ALA A 28 -0.43 11.20 -9.24
C ALA A 28 0.60 10.91 -8.13
N ASP A 29 0.33 9.93 -7.29
CA ASP A 29 1.22 9.39 -6.27
C ASP A 29 2.52 8.80 -6.86
N LEU A 30 2.45 8.07 -7.98
CA LEU A 30 3.64 7.57 -8.67
C LEU A 30 4.47 8.70 -9.32
N GLN A 31 3.79 9.74 -9.83
CA GLN A 31 4.49 10.93 -10.34
C GLN A 31 5.20 11.68 -9.20
N ARG A 32 4.54 11.78 -8.06
CA ARG A 32 5.12 12.37 -6.84
C ARG A 32 6.31 11.57 -6.33
N LEU A 33 6.24 10.22 -6.32
CA LEU A 33 7.38 9.35 -5.98
C LEU A 33 8.57 9.61 -6.91
N ARG A 34 8.33 9.73 -8.20
CA ARG A 34 9.38 10.04 -9.16
C ARG A 34 9.99 11.42 -8.90
N ALA A 35 9.16 12.43 -8.63
CA ALA A 35 9.64 13.78 -8.31
C ALA A 35 10.45 13.81 -7.00
N LEU A 36 10.07 13.02 -6.00
CA LEU A 36 10.84 12.87 -4.75
C LEU A 36 12.24 12.28 -4.99
N ALA A 37 12.34 11.36 -5.93
CA ALA A 37 13.59 10.67 -6.27
C ALA A 37 14.41 11.37 -7.35
N ASP A 38 13.92 12.47 -7.94
CA ASP A 38 14.62 13.19 -8.99
C ASP A 38 16.00 13.70 -8.51
N GLY A 39 17.02 13.38 -9.28
CA GLY A 39 18.40 13.71 -8.95
C GLY A 39 19.07 12.78 -7.92
N GLN A 40 18.37 11.82 -7.35
CA GLN A 40 18.86 10.96 -6.27
C GLN A 40 19.58 9.70 -6.79
N ARG A 41 20.53 9.87 -7.71
CA ARG A 41 21.21 8.78 -8.43
C ARG A 41 21.96 7.77 -7.55
N ASN A 42 22.21 8.10 -6.29
CA ASN A 42 22.93 7.24 -5.34
C ASN A 42 21.98 6.53 -4.36
N TRP A 43 20.68 6.82 -4.41
CA TRP A 43 19.75 6.22 -3.47
C TRP A 43 19.53 4.73 -3.71
N ARG A 44 19.48 4.00 -2.60
CA ARG A 44 18.98 2.62 -2.52
C ARG A 44 17.58 2.67 -1.96
N VAL A 45 16.65 2.10 -2.67
CA VAL A 45 15.22 2.15 -2.35
C VAL A 45 14.70 0.76 -2.04
N LEU A 46 13.89 0.65 -0.98
CA LEU A 46 13.07 -0.52 -0.68
C LEU A 46 11.61 -0.21 -1.04
N ASP A 47 11.03 -0.96 -1.97
CA ASP A 47 9.58 -0.98 -2.26
C ASP A 47 8.96 -2.13 -1.46
N LEU A 48 8.39 -1.82 -0.29
CA LEU A 48 7.95 -2.77 0.72
C LEU A 48 6.47 -3.14 0.53
N GLY A 49 6.20 -4.39 0.22
CA GLY A 49 4.91 -4.85 -0.27
C GLY A 49 4.68 -4.36 -1.70
N CYS A 50 5.65 -4.62 -2.58
CA CYS A 50 5.71 -4.02 -3.92
C CYS A 50 4.59 -4.48 -4.87
N GLY A 51 3.91 -5.60 -4.55
CA GLY A 51 2.92 -6.19 -5.45
C GLY A 51 3.47 -6.38 -6.86
N ALA A 52 2.76 -5.86 -7.86
CA ALA A 52 3.18 -5.92 -9.26
C ALA A 52 4.28 -4.91 -9.65
N GLY A 53 4.88 -4.18 -8.71
CA GLY A 53 6.09 -3.37 -8.89
C GLY A 53 5.91 -1.96 -9.43
N HIS A 54 4.72 -1.38 -9.37
CA HIS A 54 4.46 -0.07 -9.96
C HIS A 54 5.32 1.05 -9.35
N ALA A 55 5.52 1.06 -8.02
CA ALA A 55 6.42 2.02 -7.35
C ALA A 55 7.88 1.73 -7.72
N SER A 56 8.29 0.46 -7.74
CA SER A 56 9.63 0.05 -8.19
C SER A 56 9.96 0.58 -9.58
N PHE A 57 9.04 0.40 -10.54
CA PHE A 57 9.25 0.86 -11.91
C PHE A 57 9.23 2.38 -12.06
N ALA A 58 8.46 3.08 -11.24
CA ALA A 58 8.44 4.53 -11.24
C ALA A 58 9.76 5.12 -10.74
N LEU A 59 10.40 4.48 -9.78
CA LEU A 59 11.64 4.94 -9.14
C LEU A 59 12.91 4.50 -9.88
N ALA A 60 12.89 3.36 -10.58
CA ALA A 60 14.07 2.73 -11.15
C ALA A 60 14.90 3.65 -12.09
N GLY A 61 14.25 4.59 -12.78
CA GLY A 61 14.93 5.54 -13.66
C GLY A 61 15.71 6.64 -12.94
N GLU A 62 15.45 6.86 -11.65
CA GLU A 62 15.95 8.00 -10.88
C GLU A 62 17.01 7.64 -9.85
N VAL A 63 17.09 6.36 -9.44
CA VAL A 63 17.87 5.90 -8.29
C VAL A 63 18.92 4.87 -8.67
N MET A 64 19.84 4.55 -7.75
CA MET A 64 20.88 3.56 -7.96
C MET A 64 20.33 2.15 -8.02
N GLU A 65 19.49 1.77 -7.06
CA GLU A 65 18.94 0.41 -6.94
C GLU A 65 17.55 0.47 -6.30
N VAL A 66 16.64 -0.40 -6.77
CA VAL A 66 15.35 -0.64 -6.14
C VAL A 66 15.27 -2.11 -5.75
N THR A 67 15.05 -2.38 -4.46
CA THR A 67 14.68 -3.70 -3.96
C THR A 67 13.16 -3.79 -3.89
N ALA A 68 12.55 -4.52 -4.82
CA ALA A 68 11.13 -4.86 -4.80
C ALA A 68 10.94 -6.03 -3.84
N TYR A 69 10.27 -5.77 -2.72
CA TYR A 69 10.11 -6.73 -1.63
C TYR A 69 8.64 -7.08 -1.42
N ASP A 70 8.31 -8.35 -1.46
CA ASP A 70 6.93 -8.81 -1.28
C ASP A 70 6.89 -10.20 -0.63
N LEU A 71 5.75 -10.52 -0.03
CA LEU A 71 5.48 -11.84 0.53
C LEU A 71 5.27 -12.88 -0.58
N SER A 72 4.60 -12.48 -1.68
CA SER A 72 4.21 -13.38 -2.77
C SER A 72 5.34 -13.59 -3.78
N ALA A 73 5.76 -14.84 -3.94
CA ALA A 73 6.73 -15.23 -4.95
C ALA A 73 6.21 -14.97 -6.38
N GLU A 74 4.90 -15.14 -6.62
CA GLU A 74 4.25 -14.89 -7.88
C GLU A 74 4.29 -13.41 -8.28
N MET A 75 4.05 -12.51 -7.34
CA MET A 75 4.20 -11.07 -7.54
C MET A 75 5.64 -10.73 -7.95
N LEU A 76 6.62 -11.27 -7.24
CA LEU A 76 8.03 -11.03 -7.53
C LEU A 76 8.47 -11.58 -8.88
N GLN A 77 7.91 -12.71 -9.34
CA GLN A 77 8.14 -13.21 -10.69
C GLN A 77 7.62 -12.24 -11.76
N VAL A 78 6.44 -11.68 -11.55
CA VAL A 78 5.86 -10.65 -12.43
C VAL A 78 6.75 -9.41 -12.47
N VAL A 79 7.22 -8.95 -11.30
CA VAL A 79 8.15 -7.80 -11.21
C VAL A 79 9.45 -8.08 -11.96
N ALA A 80 10.07 -9.24 -11.76
CA ALA A 80 11.32 -9.60 -12.43
C ALA A 80 11.18 -9.67 -13.97
N ALA A 81 10.10 -10.29 -14.45
CA ALA A 81 9.81 -10.39 -15.89
C ALA A 81 9.57 -9.00 -16.50
N GLU A 82 8.81 -8.15 -15.84
CA GLU A 82 8.50 -6.79 -16.30
C GLU A 82 9.74 -5.88 -16.24
N ALA A 83 10.58 -5.98 -15.21
CA ALA A 83 11.85 -5.26 -15.12
C ALA A 83 12.77 -5.63 -16.28
N GLN A 84 12.87 -6.93 -16.61
CA GLN A 84 13.64 -7.41 -17.77
C GLN A 84 13.07 -6.85 -19.09
N ARG A 85 11.75 -6.89 -19.27
CA ARG A 85 11.08 -6.34 -20.47
C ARG A 85 11.34 -4.85 -20.64
N ARG A 86 11.37 -4.09 -19.53
CA ARG A 86 11.68 -2.64 -19.50
C ARG A 86 13.19 -2.33 -19.50
N LYS A 87 14.05 -3.36 -19.44
CA LYS A 87 15.51 -3.21 -19.37
C LYS A 87 15.97 -2.44 -18.12
N LEU A 88 15.30 -2.63 -16.99
CA LEU A 88 15.62 -2.02 -15.70
C LEU A 88 16.55 -2.97 -14.92
N ALA A 89 17.85 -2.86 -15.17
CA ALA A 89 18.86 -3.74 -14.57
C ALA A 89 19.11 -3.48 -13.07
N ASN A 90 18.60 -2.36 -12.55
CA ASN A 90 18.75 -1.93 -11.16
C ASN A 90 17.54 -2.27 -10.27
N VAL A 91 16.55 -3.02 -10.79
CA VAL A 91 15.45 -3.57 -9.99
C VAL A 91 15.78 -4.99 -9.59
N ARG A 92 15.81 -5.27 -8.29
CA ARG A 92 16.00 -6.59 -7.71
C ARG A 92 14.76 -7.01 -6.95
N THR A 93 14.50 -8.31 -6.88
CA THR A 93 13.37 -8.86 -6.13
C THR A 93 13.86 -9.62 -4.91
N GLN A 94 13.15 -9.49 -3.78
CA GLN A 94 13.44 -10.22 -2.55
C GLN A 94 12.14 -10.60 -1.86
N GLN A 95 12.00 -11.87 -1.47
CA GLN A 95 10.81 -12.36 -0.79
C GLN A 95 10.92 -12.25 0.73
N GLY A 96 9.81 -11.88 1.38
CA GLY A 96 9.69 -11.90 2.84
C GLY A 96 8.50 -11.10 3.37
N VAL A 97 8.47 -10.93 4.68
CA VAL A 97 7.41 -10.25 5.42
C VAL A 97 7.88 -8.91 5.97
N ALA A 98 6.99 -7.93 6.01
CA ALA A 98 7.34 -6.56 6.44
C ALA A 98 7.83 -6.50 7.90
N GLU A 99 7.34 -7.39 8.75
CA GLU A 99 7.64 -7.45 10.18
C GLU A 99 9.03 -8.00 10.52
N THR A 100 9.79 -8.48 9.50
CA THR A 100 11.15 -9.00 9.69
C THR A 100 11.91 -8.89 8.38
N LEU A 101 12.71 -7.84 8.23
CA LEU A 101 13.45 -7.56 7.01
C LEU A 101 14.85 -8.20 7.07
N PRO A 102 15.20 -9.11 6.15
CA PRO A 102 16.53 -9.72 6.10
C PRO A 102 17.56 -8.77 5.46
N CYS A 103 17.56 -7.52 5.91
CA CYS A 103 18.40 -6.44 5.42
C CYS A 103 19.29 -5.92 6.57
N ALA A 104 20.47 -5.42 6.23
CA ALA A 104 21.36 -4.78 7.18
C ALA A 104 20.74 -3.48 7.72
N ASP A 105 21.18 -3.03 8.88
CA ASP A 105 20.84 -1.73 9.43
C ASP A 105 21.36 -0.62 8.50
N ALA A 106 20.62 0.48 8.42
CA ALA A 106 21.02 1.69 7.70
C ALA A 106 21.50 1.42 6.25
N CYS A 107 20.75 0.62 5.47
CA CYS A 107 21.13 0.24 4.11
C CYS A 107 20.26 0.86 3.00
N PHE A 108 19.17 1.58 3.36
CA PHE A 108 18.29 2.25 2.41
C PHE A 108 18.17 3.74 2.70
N ASP A 109 18.09 4.54 1.63
CA ASP A 109 17.84 5.99 1.69
C ASP A 109 16.35 6.31 1.68
N LEU A 110 15.56 5.45 1.02
CA LEU A 110 14.10 5.56 0.92
C LEU A 110 13.47 4.18 1.11
N VAL A 111 12.45 4.11 1.94
CA VAL A 111 11.47 3.00 1.95
C VAL A 111 10.13 3.55 1.49
N VAL A 112 9.52 2.88 0.54
CA VAL A 112 8.16 3.18 0.09
C VAL A 112 7.27 1.96 0.30
N THR A 113 6.05 2.17 0.77
CA THR A 113 4.99 1.15 0.74
C THR A 113 3.75 1.76 0.11
N ARG A 114 3.09 0.99 -0.77
CA ARG A 114 1.97 1.50 -1.55
C ARG A 114 0.84 0.48 -1.63
N PHE A 115 -0.31 0.80 -1.01
CA PHE A 115 -1.50 -0.05 -0.95
C PHE A 115 -1.19 -1.47 -0.47
N SER A 116 -0.45 -1.58 0.64
CA SER A 116 0.03 -2.84 1.19
C SER A 116 -0.08 -2.93 2.71
N ALA A 117 0.13 -1.82 3.43
CA ALA A 117 0.25 -1.86 4.89
C ALA A 117 -1.06 -2.28 5.59
N HIS A 118 -2.21 -2.08 4.94
CA HIS A 118 -3.51 -2.53 5.43
C HIS A 118 -3.66 -4.07 5.48
N LEU A 119 -2.68 -4.81 4.93
CA LEU A 119 -2.62 -6.28 4.95
C LEU A 119 -1.63 -6.83 6.00
N TRP A 120 -0.78 -5.97 6.59
CA TRP A 120 0.26 -6.41 7.52
C TRP A 120 -0.33 -6.79 8.88
N ALA A 121 0.15 -7.89 9.44
CA ALA A 121 -0.34 -8.39 10.72
C ALA A 121 0.06 -7.49 11.91
N ASP A 122 1.23 -6.83 11.83
CA ASP A 122 1.78 -5.96 12.90
C ASP A 122 2.52 -4.76 12.28
N VAL A 123 1.75 -3.70 11.93
CA VAL A 123 2.30 -2.46 11.38
C VAL A 123 3.33 -1.81 12.32
N PRO A 124 3.11 -1.70 13.65
CA PRO A 124 4.13 -1.17 14.56
C PRO A 124 5.46 -1.94 14.50
N ARG A 125 5.43 -3.26 14.35
CA ARG A 125 6.64 -4.07 14.19
C ARG A 125 7.32 -3.82 12.86
N ALA A 126 6.56 -3.76 11.79
CA ALA A 126 7.08 -3.44 10.46
C ALA A 126 7.74 -2.05 10.43
N LEU A 127 7.13 -1.05 11.07
CA LEU A 127 7.71 0.30 11.16
C LEU A 127 9.04 0.34 11.95
N ARG A 128 9.20 -0.51 12.98
CA ARG A 128 10.51 -0.64 13.67
C ARG A 128 11.58 -1.24 12.76
N GLU A 129 11.23 -2.24 11.94
CA GLU A 129 12.13 -2.80 10.93
C GLU A 129 12.48 -1.76 9.85
N VAL A 130 11.49 -1.02 9.36
CA VAL A 130 11.72 0.09 8.42
C VAL A 130 12.66 1.12 9.02
N ARG A 131 12.46 1.49 10.31
CA ARG A 131 13.35 2.45 11.00
C ARG A 131 14.78 1.91 11.11
N ARG A 132 14.95 0.61 11.36
CA ARG A 132 16.26 -0.04 11.47
C ARG A 132 17.03 -0.04 10.14
N VAL A 133 16.33 -0.35 9.03
CA VAL A 133 16.99 -0.47 7.72
C VAL A 133 17.21 0.88 7.02
N LEU A 134 16.50 1.93 7.43
CA LEU A 134 16.71 3.28 6.92
C LEU A 134 17.97 3.92 7.49
N GLN A 135 18.71 4.60 6.62
CA GLN A 135 19.81 5.45 7.02
C GLN A 135 19.35 6.61 7.92
N PRO A 136 20.24 7.22 8.71
CA PRO A 136 19.98 8.54 9.30
C PRO A 136 19.53 9.50 8.18
N GLU A 137 18.50 10.30 8.44
CA GLU A 137 17.84 11.21 7.48
C GLU A 137 17.17 10.51 6.28
N GLY A 138 17.17 9.18 6.26
CA GLY A 138 16.42 8.39 5.29
C GLY A 138 14.91 8.62 5.40
N ARG A 139 14.20 8.42 4.31
CA ARG A 139 12.77 8.73 4.19
C ARG A 139 11.91 7.48 4.15
N LEU A 140 10.76 7.56 4.79
CA LEU A 140 9.66 6.61 4.63
C LEU A 140 8.50 7.32 3.93
N VAL A 141 7.96 6.70 2.89
CA VAL A 141 6.71 7.12 2.25
C VAL A 141 5.69 5.99 2.37
N VAL A 142 4.58 6.29 3.01
CA VAL A 142 3.41 5.40 3.07
C VAL A 142 2.32 5.98 2.17
N ILE A 143 1.84 5.18 1.22
CA ILE A 143 0.71 5.51 0.35
C ILE A 143 -0.32 4.41 0.58
N ASP A 144 -1.42 4.71 1.27
CA ASP A 144 -2.42 3.68 1.55
C ASP A 144 -3.82 4.26 1.68
N VAL A 145 -4.81 3.38 1.68
CA VAL A 145 -6.17 3.72 2.11
C VAL A 145 -6.10 4.13 3.58
N ILE A 146 -6.83 5.17 3.93
CA ILE A 146 -6.94 5.63 5.31
C ILE A 146 -8.38 5.59 5.79
N ALA A 147 -8.56 5.20 7.05
CA ALA A 147 -9.86 5.27 7.69
C ALA A 147 -10.21 6.73 8.06
N PRO A 148 -11.50 7.11 7.95
CA PRO A 148 -11.97 8.37 8.50
C PRO A 148 -11.82 8.41 10.02
N GLU A 149 -11.61 9.62 10.58
CA GLU A 149 -11.50 9.82 12.04
C GLU A 149 -12.83 9.56 12.77
N THR A 150 -13.96 9.65 12.07
CA THR A 150 -15.29 9.45 12.64
C THR A 150 -15.61 7.95 12.74
N PRO A 151 -15.88 7.39 13.93
CA PRO A 151 -16.12 5.95 14.12
C PRO A 151 -17.25 5.37 13.23
N LEU A 152 -18.32 6.14 12.99
CA LEU A 152 -19.42 5.74 12.12
C LEU A 152 -18.95 5.44 10.69
N LEU A 153 -18.07 6.28 10.16
CA LEU A 153 -17.51 6.16 8.81
C LEU A 153 -16.44 5.06 8.76
N ASP A 154 -15.56 4.99 9.76
CA ASP A 154 -14.54 3.94 9.90
C ASP A 154 -15.20 2.54 9.92
N THR A 155 -16.28 2.37 10.68
CA THR A 155 -16.99 1.09 10.76
C THR A 155 -17.48 0.59 9.40
N LEU A 156 -18.05 1.47 8.54
CA LEU A 156 -18.46 1.05 7.20
C LEU A 156 -17.23 0.65 6.37
N LEU A 157 -16.19 1.47 6.34
CA LEU A 157 -14.99 1.19 5.54
C LEU A 157 -14.39 -0.17 5.89
N GLN A 158 -14.09 -0.40 7.16
CA GLN A 158 -13.52 -1.68 7.62
C GLN A 158 -14.44 -2.86 7.27
N SER A 159 -15.76 -2.68 7.39
CA SER A 159 -16.72 -3.75 7.08
C SER A 159 -16.72 -4.13 5.61
N ILE A 160 -16.71 -3.15 4.70
CA ILE A 160 -16.72 -3.44 3.25
C ILE A 160 -15.35 -3.96 2.78
N GLU A 161 -14.24 -3.49 3.35
CA GLU A 161 -12.91 -3.98 3.00
C GLU A 161 -12.70 -5.43 3.45
N VAL A 162 -13.05 -5.80 4.69
CA VAL A 162 -12.92 -7.20 5.16
C VAL A 162 -13.87 -8.15 4.43
N LEU A 163 -15.04 -7.69 4.01
CA LEU A 163 -15.95 -8.49 3.19
C LEU A 163 -15.41 -8.69 1.77
N ARG A 164 -14.78 -7.67 1.21
CA ARG A 164 -14.18 -7.73 -0.11
C ARG A 164 -12.96 -8.64 -0.14
N ASP A 165 -12.11 -8.53 0.87
CA ASP A 165 -10.82 -9.23 0.97
C ASP A 165 -10.64 -9.79 2.38
N ALA A 166 -10.71 -11.12 2.49
CA ALA A 166 -10.53 -11.80 3.78
C ALA A 166 -9.11 -11.64 4.37
N SER A 167 -8.14 -11.18 3.59
CA SER A 167 -6.79 -10.88 4.06
C SER A 167 -6.62 -9.45 4.57
N HIS A 168 -7.64 -8.60 4.43
CA HIS A 168 -7.63 -7.25 5.00
C HIS A 168 -7.47 -7.30 6.52
N VAL A 169 -6.55 -6.48 7.05
CA VAL A 169 -6.34 -6.34 8.49
C VAL A 169 -6.98 -5.06 9.00
N ARG A 170 -6.53 -3.90 8.52
CA ARG A 170 -7.07 -2.61 8.92
C ARG A 170 -6.58 -1.47 8.03
N ASP A 171 -7.49 -0.58 7.66
CA ASP A 171 -7.15 0.78 7.23
C ASP A 171 -6.99 1.66 8.47
N TYR A 172 -5.83 2.29 8.64
CA TYR A 172 -5.53 3.13 9.78
C TYR A 172 -5.89 4.59 9.49
N ARG A 173 -6.36 5.32 10.51
CA ARG A 173 -6.58 6.77 10.43
C ARG A 173 -5.26 7.52 10.31
N CYS A 174 -5.30 8.75 9.78
CA CYS A 174 -4.09 9.61 9.78
C CYS A 174 -3.52 9.79 11.19
N SER A 175 -4.38 9.98 12.18
CA SER A 175 -3.96 10.10 13.60
C SER A 175 -3.29 8.83 14.13
N GLU A 176 -3.77 7.64 13.74
CA GLU A 176 -3.14 6.36 14.11
C GLU A 176 -1.79 6.17 13.40
N TRP A 177 -1.68 6.54 12.13
CA TRP A 177 -0.41 6.54 11.41
C TRP A 177 0.63 7.44 12.06
N GLU A 178 0.24 8.68 12.40
CA GLU A 178 1.14 9.63 13.07
C GLU A 178 1.64 9.07 14.40
N ASP A 179 0.74 8.55 15.25
CA ASP A 179 1.10 7.91 16.52
C ASP A 179 2.06 6.72 16.34
N MET A 180 1.80 5.84 15.39
CA MET A 180 2.66 4.68 15.14
C MET A 180 4.04 5.08 14.62
N LEU A 181 4.11 6.06 13.72
CA LEU A 181 5.36 6.59 13.17
C LEU A 181 6.21 7.24 14.27
N VAL A 182 5.62 8.10 15.08
CA VAL A 182 6.31 8.75 16.21
C VAL A 182 6.84 7.73 17.21
N ARG A 183 6.03 6.71 17.57
CA ARG A 183 6.47 5.61 18.46
C ARG A 183 7.57 4.74 17.86
N ALA A 184 7.63 4.64 16.54
CA ALA A 184 8.71 3.95 15.84
C ALA A 184 9.99 4.82 15.69
N GLY A 185 9.97 6.07 16.15
CA GLY A 185 11.11 7.00 16.14
C GLY A 185 11.25 7.81 14.85
N PHE A 186 10.17 7.99 14.12
CA PHE A 186 10.12 8.87 12.94
C PHE A 186 9.64 10.27 13.29
N VAL A 187 10.00 11.23 12.43
CA VAL A 187 9.40 12.57 12.39
C VAL A 187 8.53 12.66 11.15
N VAL A 188 7.22 12.82 11.34
CA VAL A 188 6.29 12.99 10.23
C VAL A 188 6.50 14.38 9.62
N SER A 189 6.77 14.42 8.32
CA SER A 189 7.09 15.66 7.58
C SER A 189 5.95 16.13 6.68
N ASP A 190 5.09 15.21 6.21
CA ASP A 190 3.94 15.53 5.38
C ASP A 190 2.83 14.47 5.52
N CYS A 191 1.57 14.89 5.41
CA CYS A 191 0.40 14.03 5.33
C CYS A 191 -0.66 14.69 4.44
N GLN A 192 -0.87 14.13 3.26
CA GLN A 192 -1.85 14.63 2.29
C GLN A 192 -2.85 13.54 1.92
N ALA A 193 -4.12 13.79 2.21
CA ALA A 193 -5.21 12.88 1.85
C ALA A 193 -5.88 13.31 0.54
N TRP A 194 -6.46 12.34 -0.17
CA TRP A 194 -7.29 12.57 -1.36
C TRP A 194 -8.41 11.55 -1.45
N LYS A 195 -9.47 11.87 -2.21
CA LYS A 195 -10.53 10.91 -2.51
C LYS A 195 -10.09 10.00 -3.66
N LEU A 196 -10.13 8.69 -3.40
CA LEU A 196 -9.86 7.62 -4.36
C LEU A 196 -11.20 7.07 -4.86
N PRO A 197 -11.60 7.36 -6.12
CA PRO A 197 -12.84 6.81 -6.66
C PRO A 197 -12.72 5.30 -6.90
N LEU A 198 -13.72 4.56 -6.45
CA LEU A 198 -13.85 3.12 -6.63
C LEU A 198 -15.03 2.81 -7.56
N ARG A 199 -14.74 2.09 -8.63
CA ARG A 199 -15.75 1.46 -9.48
C ARG A 199 -16.10 0.09 -8.89
N PHE A 200 -17.28 -0.04 -8.33
CA PHE A 200 -17.68 -1.19 -7.53
C PHE A 200 -17.42 -2.53 -8.23
N GLU A 201 -17.93 -2.69 -9.47
CA GLU A 201 -17.78 -3.94 -10.20
C GLU A 201 -16.30 -4.34 -10.43
N SER A 202 -15.45 -3.40 -10.78
CA SER A 202 -14.02 -3.68 -10.97
C SER A 202 -13.29 -3.91 -9.64
N TRP A 203 -13.76 -3.27 -8.56
CA TRP A 203 -13.18 -3.37 -7.22
C TRP A 203 -13.41 -4.77 -6.61
N ILE A 204 -14.64 -5.31 -6.72
CA ILE A 204 -14.96 -6.66 -6.26
C ILE A 204 -14.37 -7.75 -7.17
N ALA A 205 -14.40 -7.54 -8.51
CA ALA A 205 -13.89 -8.51 -9.47
C ALA A 205 -12.38 -8.77 -9.30
N ARG A 206 -11.61 -7.71 -8.99
CA ARG A 206 -10.16 -7.79 -8.78
C ARG A 206 -9.78 -8.74 -7.64
N MET A 207 -10.58 -8.77 -6.57
CA MET A 207 -10.37 -9.65 -5.43
C MET A 207 -11.13 -10.97 -5.56
N ARG A 208 -11.89 -11.17 -6.65
CA ARG A 208 -12.75 -12.35 -6.84
C ARG A 208 -13.68 -12.55 -5.65
N THR A 209 -14.20 -11.44 -5.12
CA THR A 209 -15.06 -11.43 -3.94
C THR A 209 -16.26 -12.36 -4.15
N PRO A 210 -16.50 -13.33 -3.27
CA PRO A 210 -17.62 -14.25 -3.40
C PRO A 210 -18.98 -13.55 -3.40
N GLU A 211 -19.96 -14.11 -4.10
CA GLU A 211 -21.29 -13.49 -4.28
C GLU A 211 -22.00 -13.15 -2.97
N LEU A 212 -21.85 -13.99 -1.94
CA LEU A 212 -22.44 -13.74 -0.62
C LEU A 212 -21.87 -12.46 0.01
N GLN A 213 -20.56 -12.26 -0.08
CA GLN A 213 -19.88 -11.05 0.43
C GLN A 213 -20.24 -9.83 -0.42
N VAL A 214 -20.33 -9.97 -1.74
CA VAL A 214 -20.80 -8.90 -2.62
C VAL A 214 -22.22 -8.46 -2.24
N ALA A 215 -23.13 -9.41 -1.99
CA ALA A 215 -24.48 -9.11 -1.54
C ALA A 215 -24.50 -8.41 -0.16
N ALA A 216 -23.61 -8.82 0.76
CA ALA A 216 -23.47 -8.18 2.07
C ALA A 216 -22.97 -6.74 1.94
N ILE A 217 -21.94 -6.48 1.11
CA ILE A 217 -21.43 -5.13 0.85
C ILE A 217 -22.55 -4.24 0.29
N ARG A 218 -23.29 -4.72 -0.71
CA ARG A 218 -24.43 -3.99 -1.30
C ARG A 218 -25.49 -3.67 -0.25
N SER A 219 -25.79 -4.63 0.63
CA SER A 219 -26.74 -4.43 1.73
C SER A 219 -26.28 -3.35 2.70
N LEU A 220 -25.00 -3.37 3.11
CA LEU A 220 -24.42 -2.34 3.99
C LEU A 220 -24.52 -0.95 3.34
N CYS A 221 -24.14 -0.83 2.08
CA CYS A 221 -24.19 0.45 1.35
C CYS A 221 -25.63 0.95 1.18
N ALA A 222 -26.60 0.06 0.89
CA ALA A 222 -27.99 0.42 0.69
C ALA A 222 -28.68 0.94 1.97
N HIS A 223 -28.29 0.42 3.14
CA HIS A 223 -28.85 0.78 4.44
C HIS A 223 -27.97 1.76 5.24
N ALA A 224 -26.91 2.28 4.62
CA ALA A 224 -26.03 3.26 5.26
C ALA A 224 -26.78 4.56 5.59
N ALA A 225 -26.44 5.17 6.72
CA ALA A 225 -26.96 6.48 7.14
C ALA A 225 -26.61 7.57 6.09
N THR A 226 -27.38 8.65 6.08
CA THR A 226 -27.18 9.75 5.10
C THR A 226 -25.76 10.30 5.17
N GLU A 227 -25.22 10.54 6.36
CA GLU A 227 -23.87 11.07 6.58
C GLU A 227 -22.79 10.14 5.99
N VAL A 228 -23.02 8.83 6.07
CA VAL A 228 -22.11 7.81 5.49
C VAL A 228 -22.18 7.81 3.97
N ARG A 229 -23.41 7.88 3.43
CA ARG A 229 -23.63 7.91 1.97
C ARG A 229 -23.01 9.17 1.35
N ASP A 230 -23.19 10.31 2.00
CA ASP A 230 -22.65 11.58 1.53
C ASP A 230 -21.11 11.60 1.59
N TYR A 231 -20.54 11.13 2.69
CA TYR A 231 -19.09 11.10 2.88
C TYR A 231 -18.37 10.26 1.82
N PHE A 232 -18.87 9.05 1.57
CA PHE A 232 -18.29 8.14 0.59
C PHE A 232 -18.81 8.36 -0.84
N ALA A 233 -19.69 9.36 -1.05
CA ALA A 233 -20.35 9.63 -2.33
C ALA A 233 -20.96 8.36 -2.95
N LEU A 234 -21.65 7.56 -2.11
CA LEU A 234 -22.24 6.28 -2.52
C LEU A 234 -23.29 6.47 -3.62
N GLN A 235 -23.05 5.82 -4.76
CA GLN A 235 -23.93 5.86 -5.92
C GLN A 235 -24.94 4.68 -5.92
N PRO A 236 -26.03 4.76 -6.69
CA PRO A 236 -26.99 3.65 -6.79
C PRO A 236 -26.40 2.34 -7.32
N ASN A 237 -25.32 2.39 -8.09
CA ASN A 237 -24.57 1.24 -8.58
C ASN A 237 -23.46 0.78 -7.61
N ASN A 238 -23.42 1.32 -6.40
CA ASN A 238 -22.42 1.14 -5.36
C ASN A 238 -21.02 1.69 -5.68
N ASP A 239 -20.82 2.42 -6.76
CA ASP A 239 -19.59 3.21 -6.93
C ASP A 239 -19.47 4.18 -5.75
N CYS A 240 -18.26 4.40 -5.27
CA CYS A 240 -18.00 5.26 -4.12
C CYS A 240 -16.62 5.92 -4.21
N ALA A 241 -16.30 6.74 -3.22
CA ALA A 241 -14.96 7.30 -3.05
C ALA A 241 -14.50 7.09 -1.61
N ILE A 242 -13.36 6.44 -1.42
CA ILE A 242 -12.70 6.27 -0.13
C ILE A 242 -11.54 7.24 0.00
N ASP A 243 -10.97 7.37 1.19
CA ASP A 243 -9.79 8.21 1.37
C ASP A 243 -8.51 7.39 1.22
N ALA A 244 -7.52 7.98 0.57
CA ALA A 244 -6.15 7.50 0.56
C ALA A 244 -5.23 8.65 1.01
N ALA A 245 -4.06 8.34 1.52
CA ALA A 245 -3.09 9.34 1.93
C ALA A 245 -1.68 9.04 1.44
N TRP A 246 -0.93 10.10 1.22
CA TRP A 246 0.52 10.13 1.21
C TRP A 246 0.99 10.60 2.57
N ILE A 247 1.76 9.77 3.25
CA ILE A 247 2.36 10.10 4.54
C ILE A 247 3.87 9.98 4.38
N GLU A 248 4.58 11.06 4.65
CA GLU A 248 6.04 11.10 4.57
C GLU A 248 6.62 11.32 5.96
N ALA A 249 7.62 10.53 6.28
CA ALA A 249 8.33 10.62 7.55
C ALA A 249 9.83 10.46 7.35
N VAL A 250 10.60 11.07 8.23
CA VAL A 250 12.06 11.08 8.20
C VAL A 250 12.60 10.31 9.40
N SER A 251 13.60 9.48 9.15
CA SER A 251 14.42 8.83 10.17
C SER A 251 15.39 9.88 10.73
N PRO A 252 15.23 10.38 11.97
CA PRO A 252 16.11 11.42 12.49
C PRO A 252 17.56 10.96 12.58
N SER A 253 18.49 11.92 12.51
CA SER A 253 19.89 11.70 12.86
C SER A 253 19.99 11.18 14.29
N ALA A 254 20.92 10.27 14.55
CA ALA A 254 21.15 9.69 15.88
C ALA A 254 21.72 10.74 16.88
#